data_244b45cf8cb647df67c4c5e105300e07
#
_entry.id   244b45cf8cb647df67c4c5e105300e07
#
_cell.length_a   1.000
_cell.length_b   1.000
_cell.length_c   1.000
_cell.angle_alpha   90.00
_cell.angle_beta   90.00
_cell.angle_gamma   90.00
#
_symmetry.space_group_name_H-M   'P 1'
#
loop_
_entity.id
_entity.type
_entity.pdbx_description
1 polymer ?
#
loop_
_entity_poly.entity_id
_entity_poly.type
_entity_poly.pdbx_seq_one_letter_code
_entity_poly.pdbx_strand_id
1 'polypeptide(L)'
;MPTKVQATYHQGQDIIIDVSLTAHHKGHFVFSACPIVAGEIPSQACFDDHKLTFIEDVAWDANFDPNYPERAYIAPMNNPDYVLNPSSSVRVMDFSFKMRLPPDLYGDVVLIQWYYLTANSCVHDGYDQYDWPDGWGTPTADKCGTVSSDGVGSPEQL
;
A
#
# COMPACT_ATOMS: atom_id res chain seq x y z
N MET A 1 14.79 -2.78 -18.10
CA MET A 1 13.96 -1.58 -18.25
C MET A 1 12.67 -1.96 -18.95
N PRO A 2 11.50 -1.50 -18.49
CA PRO A 2 10.28 -1.73 -19.25
C PRO A 2 10.39 -1.05 -20.60
N THR A 3 10.17 -1.81 -21.65
CA THR A 3 10.26 -1.33 -23.04
C THR A 3 8.96 -0.75 -23.56
N LYS A 4 7.91 -0.76 -22.73
CA LYS A 4 6.56 -0.32 -23.11
C LYS A 4 5.91 0.47 -21.98
N VAL A 5 5.52 1.72 -22.27
CA VAL A 5 4.67 2.52 -21.40
C VAL A 5 3.29 1.85 -21.29
N GLN A 6 2.79 1.67 -20.07
CA GLN A 6 1.50 1.02 -19.81
C GLN A 6 0.35 2.04 -19.86
N ALA A 7 0.58 3.26 -19.37
CA ALA A 7 -0.40 4.35 -19.37
C ALA A 7 0.32 5.71 -19.35
N THR A 8 -0.43 6.76 -19.63
CA THR A 8 0.04 8.16 -19.55
C THR A 8 -0.92 8.96 -18.70
N TYR A 9 -0.36 9.75 -17.78
CA TYR A 9 -1.12 10.54 -16.80
C TYR A 9 -0.61 11.98 -16.76
N HIS A 10 -1.39 12.87 -16.14
CA HIS A 10 -0.98 14.22 -15.82
C HIS A 10 -0.48 14.33 -14.38
N GLN A 11 0.39 15.30 -14.13
CA GLN A 11 0.84 15.66 -12.78
C GLN A 11 -0.36 15.95 -11.88
N GLY A 12 -0.33 15.45 -10.63
CA GLY A 12 -1.41 15.64 -9.67
C GLY A 12 -2.73 14.94 -10.01
N GLN A 13 -2.76 14.13 -11.07
CA GLN A 13 -3.96 13.37 -11.45
C GLN A 13 -4.26 12.26 -10.43
N ASP A 14 -5.56 12.02 -10.19
CA ASP A 14 -6.01 10.83 -9.48
C ASP A 14 -6.03 9.64 -10.45
N ILE A 15 -5.45 8.53 -10.02
CA ILE A 15 -5.37 7.29 -10.78
C ILE A 15 -5.94 6.14 -9.97
N ILE A 16 -6.42 5.10 -10.64
CA ILE A 16 -6.83 3.85 -9.98
C ILE A 16 -5.68 2.86 -10.07
N ILE A 17 -5.37 2.24 -8.94
CA ILE A 17 -4.41 1.14 -8.83
C ILE A 17 -5.12 -0.07 -8.28
N ASP A 18 -5.16 -1.13 -9.08
CA ASP A 18 -5.73 -2.42 -8.71
C ASP A 18 -4.62 -3.37 -8.25
N VAL A 19 -4.85 -4.05 -7.13
CA VAL A 19 -3.93 -5.03 -6.55
C VAL A 19 -4.68 -6.29 -6.19
N SER A 20 -4.15 -7.44 -6.63
CA SER A 20 -4.67 -8.76 -6.25
C SER A 20 -3.69 -9.46 -5.32
N LEU A 21 -4.14 -9.81 -4.11
CA LEU A 21 -3.34 -10.58 -3.14
C LEU A 21 -3.76 -12.04 -3.11
N THR A 22 -2.78 -12.93 -3.28
CA THR A 22 -2.93 -14.38 -3.03
C THR A 22 -2.54 -14.77 -1.61
N ALA A 23 -1.78 -13.93 -0.92
CA ALA A 23 -1.36 -14.08 0.48
C ALA A 23 -1.62 -12.78 1.24
N HIS A 24 -2.66 -12.78 2.06
CA HIS A 24 -3.06 -11.63 2.84
C HIS A 24 -2.40 -11.65 4.21
N HIS A 25 -1.59 -10.65 4.51
CA HIS A 25 -0.84 -10.51 5.76
C HIS A 25 -1.22 -9.24 6.54
N LYS A 26 -2.46 -8.77 6.42
CA LYS A 26 -2.90 -7.48 7.01
C LYS A 26 -2.00 -6.32 6.55
N GLY A 27 -2.09 -5.17 7.19
CA GLY A 27 -1.17 -4.07 6.92
C GLY A 27 -1.72 -3.03 5.95
N HIS A 28 -0.84 -2.46 5.17
CA HIS A 28 -1.19 -1.41 4.20
C HIS A 28 -0.24 -1.43 3.01
N PHE A 29 -0.66 -0.79 1.93
CA PHE A 29 0.19 -0.51 0.78
C PHE A 29 0.69 0.93 0.82
N VAL A 30 1.87 1.14 0.28
CA VAL A 30 2.39 2.43 -0.11
C VAL A 30 2.76 2.37 -1.59
N PHE A 31 2.31 3.36 -2.35
CA PHE A 31 2.66 3.52 -3.75
C PHE A 31 3.57 4.72 -3.89
N SER A 32 4.66 4.54 -4.61
CA SER A 32 5.65 5.58 -4.86
C SER A 32 5.99 5.63 -6.34
N ALA A 33 6.44 6.76 -6.81
CA ALA A 33 6.78 6.97 -8.21
C ALA A 33 8.22 7.49 -8.35
N CYS A 34 8.90 7.10 -9.41
CA CYS A 34 10.22 7.65 -9.73
C CYS A 34 10.32 7.91 -11.23
N PRO A 35 10.56 9.18 -11.66
CA PRO A 35 10.90 9.47 -13.02
C PRO A 35 12.25 8.87 -13.36
N ILE A 36 12.36 8.22 -14.51
CA ILE A 36 13.62 7.58 -14.95
C ILE A 36 14.09 8.12 -16.26
N VAL A 37 15.40 8.26 -16.40
CA VAL A 37 16.08 8.52 -17.67
C VAL A 37 16.55 7.19 -18.25
N ALA A 38 16.52 7.08 -19.58
CA ALA A 38 16.93 5.86 -20.25
C ALA A 38 18.37 5.47 -19.87
N GLY A 39 18.53 4.25 -19.34
CA GLY A 39 19.84 3.72 -18.89
C GLY A 39 20.13 3.90 -17.41
N GLU A 40 19.36 4.67 -16.68
CA GLU A 40 19.52 4.83 -15.22
C GLU A 40 18.74 3.76 -14.45
N ILE A 41 19.27 3.41 -13.26
CA ILE A 41 18.59 2.57 -12.30
C ILE A 41 17.99 3.49 -11.24
N PRO A 42 16.68 3.44 -10.97
CA PRO A 42 16.07 4.26 -9.95
C PRO A 42 16.62 3.92 -8.57
N SER A 43 16.82 4.94 -7.73
CA SER A 43 17.18 4.76 -6.33
C SER A 43 15.94 4.70 -5.44
N GLN A 44 16.05 4.09 -4.25
CA GLN A 44 14.96 4.11 -3.28
C GLN A 44 14.63 5.55 -2.84
N ALA A 45 15.63 6.43 -2.70
CA ALA A 45 15.41 7.82 -2.36
C ALA A 45 14.49 8.54 -3.36
N CYS A 46 14.60 8.23 -4.66
CA CYS A 46 13.71 8.78 -5.68
C CYS A 46 12.24 8.36 -5.46
N PHE A 47 12.00 7.13 -5.07
CA PHE A 47 10.65 6.66 -4.71
C PHE A 47 10.15 7.29 -3.41
N ASP A 48 11.02 7.43 -2.41
CA ASP A 48 10.66 8.00 -1.10
C ASP A 48 10.25 9.47 -1.21
N ASP A 49 10.84 10.21 -2.16
CA ASP A 49 10.53 11.61 -2.43
C ASP A 49 9.18 11.81 -3.16
N HIS A 50 8.64 10.77 -3.81
CA HIS A 50 7.44 10.87 -4.64
C HIS A 50 6.38 9.82 -4.27
N LYS A 51 5.98 9.80 -2.99
CA LYS A 51 4.87 8.96 -2.55
C LYS A 51 3.55 9.48 -3.08
N LEU A 52 2.68 8.56 -3.52
CA LEU A 52 1.33 8.88 -3.91
C LEU A 52 0.47 9.12 -2.67
N THR A 53 -0.51 10.01 -2.78
CA THR A 53 -1.47 10.25 -1.71
C THR A 53 -2.70 9.38 -1.90
N PHE A 54 -3.12 8.66 -0.86
CA PHE A 54 -4.37 7.91 -0.84
C PHE A 54 -5.56 8.89 -0.88
N ILE A 55 -6.55 8.60 -1.71
CA ILE A 55 -7.76 9.41 -1.86
C ILE A 55 -8.99 8.61 -1.43
N GLU A 56 -9.11 7.36 -1.90
CA GLU A 56 -10.32 6.56 -1.70
C GLU A 56 -9.99 5.07 -1.90
N ASP A 57 -10.52 4.22 -1.05
CA ASP A 57 -10.63 2.80 -1.31
C ASP A 57 -11.95 2.52 -2.02
N VAL A 58 -11.86 2.16 -3.29
CA VAL A 58 -13.03 1.94 -4.16
C VAL A 58 -13.70 0.60 -3.88
N ALA A 59 -12.98 -0.34 -3.26
CA ALA A 59 -13.43 -1.71 -3.08
C ALA A 59 -13.96 -2.00 -1.66
N TRP A 60 -13.37 -1.41 -0.61
CA TRP A 60 -13.56 -1.86 0.76
C TRP A 60 -13.78 -0.75 1.80
N ASP A 61 -13.87 0.51 1.37
CA ASP A 61 -14.17 1.67 2.22
C ASP A 61 -13.12 1.98 3.32
N ALA A 62 -11.82 1.73 3.07
CA ALA A 62 -10.77 2.21 3.98
C ALA A 62 -10.83 3.72 4.16
N ASN A 63 -10.70 4.19 5.41
CA ASN A 63 -10.68 5.62 5.70
C ASN A 63 -9.34 6.27 5.29
N PHE A 64 -9.37 7.58 5.02
CA PHE A 64 -8.16 8.37 4.81
C PHE A 64 -7.44 8.60 6.17
N ASP A 65 -6.13 8.39 6.18
CA ASP A 65 -5.29 8.67 7.36
C ASP A 65 -4.60 10.04 7.21
N PRO A 66 -5.00 11.07 7.96
CA PRO A 66 -4.39 12.38 7.84
C PRO A 66 -2.94 12.45 8.36
N ASN A 67 -2.53 11.49 9.20
CA ASN A 67 -1.17 11.41 9.74
C ASN A 67 -0.22 10.68 8.78
N TYR A 68 -0.75 9.78 7.95
CA TYR A 68 -0.01 8.98 6.98
C TYR A 68 -0.76 8.94 5.64
N PRO A 69 -0.82 10.07 4.92
CA PRO A 69 -1.66 10.23 3.74
C PRO A 69 -1.28 9.33 2.56
N GLU A 70 -0.11 8.70 2.60
CA GLU A 70 0.35 7.75 1.58
C GLU A 70 -0.15 6.33 1.80
N ARG A 71 -0.73 6.01 2.97
CA ARG A 71 -1.11 4.64 3.31
C ARG A 71 -2.48 4.26 2.76
N ALA A 72 -2.52 3.17 2.02
CA ALA A 72 -3.73 2.48 1.61
C ALA A 72 -3.91 1.24 2.50
N TYR A 73 -4.67 1.36 3.57
CA TYR A 73 -4.96 0.25 4.48
C TYR A 73 -5.80 -0.82 3.78
N ILE A 74 -5.53 -2.10 4.05
CA ILE A 74 -6.20 -3.21 3.40
C ILE A 74 -7.25 -3.84 4.29
N ALA A 75 -8.43 -4.11 3.72
CA ALA A 75 -9.54 -4.75 4.42
C ALA A 75 -9.15 -6.14 4.94
N PRO A 76 -9.62 -6.56 6.13
CA PRO A 76 -9.30 -7.87 6.69
C PRO A 76 -9.95 -9.01 5.90
N MET A 77 -9.33 -10.19 5.90
CA MET A 77 -9.83 -11.39 5.20
C MET A 77 -11.19 -11.89 5.69
N ASN A 78 -11.60 -11.50 6.86
CA ASN A 78 -12.90 -11.87 7.47
C ASN A 78 -14.03 -10.91 7.10
N ASN A 79 -13.79 -9.95 6.22
CA ASN A 79 -14.85 -9.10 5.70
C ASN A 79 -15.91 -9.97 5.01
N PRO A 80 -17.21 -9.86 5.40
CA PRO A 80 -18.28 -10.70 4.85
C PRO A 80 -18.49 -10.54 3.34
N ASP A 81 -18.04 -9.42 2.77
CA ASP A 81 -18.13 -9.14 1.34
C ASP A 81 -17.00 -9.79 0.51
N TYR A 82 -16.07 -10.48 1.19
CA TYR A 82 -15.00 -11.22 0.53
C TYR A 82 -15.54 -12.44 -0.20
N VAL A 83 -15.62 -12.36 -1.51
CA VAL A 83 -16.05 -13.46 -2.38
C VAL A 83 -14.84 -14.20 -2.94
N LEU A 84 -14.73 -15.50 -2.60
CA LEU A 84 -13.76 -16.38 -3.24
C LEU A 84 -14.00 -16.38 -4.76
N ASN A 85 -12.96 -16.18 -5.55
CA ASN A 85 -13.05 -16.36 -7.00
C ASN A 85 -13.44 -17.83 -7.28
N PRO A 86 -14.69 -18.09 -7.77
CA PRO A 86 -15.20 -19.44 -7.94
C PRO A 86 -14.44 -20.26 -9.00
N SER A 87 -13.61 -19.58 -9.81
CA SER A 87 -12.86 -20.19 -10.92
C SER A 87 -11.44 -20.59 -10.54
N SER A 88 -10.99 -20.32 -9.31
CA SER A 88 -9.62 -20.57 -8.86
C SER A 88 -9.62 -21.31 -7.53
N SER A 89 -8.80 -22.35 -7.38
CA SER A 89 -8.52 -23.00 -6.09
C SER A 89 -7.68 -22.10 -5.16
N VAL A 90 -7.17 -20.97 -5.66
CA VAL A 90 -6.39 -19.97 -4.93
C VAL A 90 -7.33 -18.87 -4.44
N ARG A 91 -7.27 -18.55 -3.16
CA ARG A 91 -7.97 -17.39 -2.62
C ARG A 91 -7.25 -16.15 -3.08
N VAL A 92 -7.95 -15.28 -3.80
CA VAL A 92 -7.45 -13.97 -4.23
C VAL A 92 -8.35 -12.92 -3.62
N MET A 93 -7.77 -11.87 -3.07
CA MET A 93 -8.47 -10.69 -2.61
C MET A 93 -8.04 -9.50 -3.46
N ASP A 94 -9.01 -8.87 -4.10
CA ASP A 94 -8.79 -7.74 -4.99
C ASP A 94 -9.03 -6.43 -4.25
N PHE A 95 -8.14 -5.48 -4.45
CA PHE A 95 -8.18 -4.12 -3.91
C PHE A 95 -8.14 -3.13 -5.05
N SER A 96 -8.84 -2.01 -4.91
CA SER A 96 -8.86 -0.93 -5.88
C SER A 96 -8.76 0.40 -5.17
N PHE A 97 -7.66 1.11 -5.35
CA PHE A 97 -7.39 2.37 -4.67
C PHE A 97 -7.30 3.53 -5.64
N LYS A 98 -7.96 4.62 -5.31
CA LYS A 98 -7.75 5.91 -5.96
C LYS A 98 -6.58 6.61 -5.26
N MET A 99 -5.52 6.82 -6.00
CA MET A 99 -4.28 7.44 -5.52
C MET A 99 -4.01 8.71 -6.32
N ARG A 100 -3.52 9.76 -5.66
CA ARG A 100 -3.11 11.00 -6.31
C ARG A 100 -1.62 11.01 -6.59
N LEU A 101 -1.26 11.27 -7.84
CA LEU A 101 0.12 11.50 -8.24
C LEU A 101 0.66 12.80 -7.65
N PRO A 102 1.94 12.86 -7.24
CA PRO A 102 2.57 14.11 -6.83
C PRO A 102 2.46 15.20 -7.91
N PRO A 103 2.19 16.46 -7.52
CA PRO A 103 2.00 17.55 -8.49
C PRO A 103 3.28 17.99 -9.18
N ASP A 104 4.44 17.63 -8.67
CA ASP A 104 5.78 17.90 -9.19
C ASP A 104 6.40 16.71 -9.92
N LEU A 105 5.68 15.57 -9.98
CA LEU A 105 6.14 14.37 -10.67
C LEU A 105 6.02 14.54 -12.19
N TYR A 106 7.13 14.55 -12.90
CA TYR A 106 7.13 14.58 -14.37
C TYR A 106 8.30 13.77 -14.96
N GLY A 107 8.10 13.22 -16.14
CA GLY A 107 9.11 12.47 -16.89
C GLY A 107 8.49 11.74 -18.07
N ASP A 108 9.30 11.44 -19.07
CA ASP A 108 8.86 10.67 -20.25
C ASP A 108 8.49 9.23 -19.86
N VAL A 109 9.18 8.70 -18.85
CA VAL A 109 8.89 7.41 -18.23
C VAL A 109 8.96 7.57 -16.71
N VAL A 110 7.91 7.11 -16.03
CA VAL A 110 7.82 7.08 -14.58
C VAL A 110 7.57 5.63 -14.15
N LEU A 111 8.36 5.14 -13.22
CA LEU A 111 8.13 3.84 -12.59
C LEU A 111 7.24 4.02 -11.37
N ILE A 112 6.30 3.11 -11.20
CA ILE A 112 5.52 2.99 -9.96
C ILE A 112 6.09 1.82 -9.16
N GLN A 113 6.41 2.08 -7.90
CA GLN A 113 6.76 1.08 -6.91
C GLN A 113 5.52 0.79 -6.07
N TRP A 114 5.18 -0.47 -5.92
CA TRP A 114 4.24 -0.96 -4.93
C TRP A 114 5.02 -1.58 -3.78
N TYR A 115 4.77 -1.10 -2.57
CA TYR A 115 5.38 -1.59 -1.35
C TYR A 115 4.29 -2.09 -0.39
N TYR A 116 4.35 -3.36 -0.03
CA TYR A 116 3.41 -3.99 0.88
C TYR A 116 4.03 -4.11 2.27
N LEU A 117 3.53 -3.31 3.22
CA LEU A 117 3.91 -3.37 4.62
C LEU A 117 2.92 -4.27 5.37
N THR A 118 3.35 -5.45 5.70
CA THR A 118 2.51 -6.46 6.36
C THR A 118 2.39 -6.19 7.87
N ALA A 119 1.30 -6.65 8.49
CA ALA A 119 1.02 -6.43 9.92
C ALA A 119 0.47 -7.68 10.61
N ASN A 120 0.95 -8.87 10.22
CA ASN A 120 0.57 -10.13 10.85
C ASN A 120 1.41 -10.47 12.09
N SER A 121 2.63 -9.95 12.21
CA SER A 121 3.54 -10.20 13.34
C SER A 121 3.71 -8.99 14.25
N CYS A 122 3.64 -7.78 13.70
CA CYS A 122 3.73 -6.53 14.45
C CYS A 122 2.88 -5.46 13.77
N VAL A 123 2.61 -4.36 14.46
CA VAL A 123 1.87 -3.20 13.91
C VAL A 123 2.78 -2.01 13.71
N HIS A 124 2.53 -1.25 12.66
CA HIS A 124 3.29 -0.04 12.33
C HIS A 124 2.82 1.15 13.18
N ASP A 125 3.68 2.15 13.30
CA ASP A 125 3.35 3.39 14.00
C ASP A 125 2.08 4.03 13.40
N GLY A 126 1.24 4.59 14.28
CA GLY A 126 -0.01 5.25 13.90
C GLY A 126 -1.23 4.33 13.79
N TYR A 127 -1.07 3.00 13.81
CA TYR A 127 -2.20 2.07 13.73
C TYR A 127 -3.16 2.20 14.92
N ASP A 128 -2.68 2.61 16.07
CA ASP A 128 -3.45 2.92 17.28
C ASP A 128 -4.24 4.24 17.18
N GLN A 129 -3.96 5.07 16.19
CA GLN A 129 -4.58 6.37 15.95
C GLN A 129 -5.42 6.42 14.67
N TYR A 130 -5.31 5.40 13.82
CA TYR A 130 -6.07 5.31 12.59
C TYR A 130 -7.54 5.04 12.90
N ASP A 131 -8.43 5.72 12.22
CA ASP A 131 -9.89 5.53 12.29
C ASP A 131 -10.29 4.29 11.47
N TRP A 132 -10.21 3.12 12.11
CA TRP A 132 -10.50 1.85 11.45
C TRP A 132 -11.97 1.78 11.03
N PRO A 133 -12.28 1.38 9.78
CA PRO A 133 -13.67 1.16 9.37
C PRO A 133 -14.40 0.16 10.27
N ASP A 134 -15.71 0.33 10.39
CA ASP A 134 -16.56 -0.57 11.18
C ASP A 134 -16.38 -2.04 10.74
N GLY A 135 -16.16 -2.92 11.70
CA GLY A 135 -15.98 -4.34 11.45
C GLY A 135 -14.57 -4.79 11.05
N TRP A 136 -13.64 -3.86 10.78
CA TRP A 136 -12.26 -4.25 10.43
C TRP A 136 -11.45 -4.70 11.65
N GLY A 137 -11.72 -4.16 12.83
CA GLY A 137 -10.98 -4.41 14.07
C GLY A 137 -9.61 -3.76 14.07
N THR A 138 -9.22 -3.21 15.22
CA THR A 138 -7.89 -2.63 15.42
C THR A 138 -6.85 -3.74 15.60
N PRO A 139 -5.75 -3.75 14.85
CA PRO A 139 -4.64 -4.68 15.12
C PRO A 139 -4.06 -4.48 16.53
N THR A 140 -3.82 -5.57 17.26
CA THR A 140 -3.41 -5.56 18.67
C THR A 140 -2.02 -6.15 18.92
N ALA A 141 -1.27 -6.47 17.88
CA ALA A 141 0.11 -6.95 18.01
C ALA A 141 1.05 -5.86 18.56
N ASP A 142 2.21 -6.26 19.04
CA ASP A 142 3.25 -5.32 19.46
C ASP A 142 3.71 -4.44 18.30
N LYS A 143 4.21 -3.23 18.59
CA LYS A 143 4.76 -2.34 17.56
C LYS A 143 5.99 -2.96 16.91
N CYS A 144 6.13 -2.78 15.60
CA CYS A 144 7.32 -3.21 14.85
C CYS A 144 8.58 -2.53 15.43
N GLY A 145 9.69 -3.27 15.49
CA GLY A 145 10.96 -2.77 16.07
C GLY A 145 10.98 -2.72 17.59
N THR A 146 9.90 -3.09 18.30
CA THR A 146 9.89 -3.16 19.76
C THR A 146 10.65 -4.41 20.23
N VAL A 147 11.66 -4.21 21.08
CA VAL A 147 12.38 -5.32 21.73
C VAL A 147 11.62 -5.71 22.98
N SER A 148 11.16 -6.95 23.05
CA SER A 148 10.50 -7.48 24.24
C SER A 148 11.50 -7.69 25.40
N SER A 149 10.99 -7.93 26.61
CA SER A 149 11.80 -8.09 27.83
C SER A 149 12.75 -9.30 27.78
N ASP A 150 12.55 -10.24 26.86
CA ASP A 150 13.42 -11.39 26.61
C ASP A 150 14.52 -11.09 25.56
N GLY A 151 14.60 -9.86 25.06
CA GLY A 151 15.58 -9.43 24.08
C GLY A 151 15.27 -9.83 22.63
N VAL A 152 14.10 -10.41 22.39
CA VAL A 152 13.63 -10.73 21.03
C VAL A 152 12.76 -9.58 20.52
N GLY A 153 13.21 -8.89 19.50
CA GLY A 153 12.44 -7.85 18.83
C GLY A 153 11.33 -8.42 17.96
N SER A 154 10.22 -7.71 17.85
CA SER A 154 9.26 -7.99 16.78
C SER A 154 9.97 -7.82 15.44
N PRO A 155 9.93 -8.81 14.53
CA PRO A 155 10.60 -8.70 13.25
C PRO A 155 10.04 -7.51 12.46
N GLU A 156 10.92 -6.64 12.00
CA GLU A 156 10.57 -5.71 10.94
C GLU A 156 10.24 -6.55 9.70
N GLN A 157 9.06 -6.40 9.19
CA GLN A 157 8.70 -7.04 7.93
C GLN A 157 9.13 -6.12 6.80
N LEU A 158 10.20 -6.53 6.15
CA LEU A 158 10.70 -5.95 4.91
C LEU A 158 9.88 -6.46 3.73
#